data_63016f197dcc8ef309975caa7881b82b
#
_entry.id   63016f197dcc8ef309975caa7881b82b
#
_cell.length_a   1.000
_cell.length_b   1.000
_cell.length_c   1.000
_cell.angle_alpha   90.00
_cell.angle_beta   90.00
_cell.angle_gamma   90.00
#
_symmetry.space_group_name_H-M   'P 1'
#
loop_
_entity.id
_entity.type
_entity.pdbx_description
1 polymer ?
#
loop_
_entity_poly.entity_id
_entity_poly.type
_entity_poly.pdbx_seq_one_letter_code
_entity_poly.pdbx_strand_id
1 'polypeptide(L)'
;MDEIRKRGFETDHEVIVGVNGNGANPHYSPTPEVWEKIKKDDFVLIDLWAKPKKDNGVWADITWTGYVGTEVPERYIKIFEIVKDAREAALNLVTERFAKGEIVRGWEVDAACRKVIEDAGYGEFFVHRTGHSITTTLHGTGPHNDNFETKDMRIILPGTSFSIEPGIYLKGDFGVRSEIDVYIHPDGKVEQTGGPRQFEVVAILHPSNLKLTTVPASF
;
A
#
# COMPACT_ATOMS: atom_id res chain seq x y z
N MET A 1 -12.06 -5.39 11.41
CA MET A 1 -13.49 -5.19 11.03
C MET A 1 -14.27 -4.35 12.04
N ASP A 2 -14.43 -4.79 13.30
CA ASP A 2 -15.27 -4.08 14.29
C ASP A 2 -14.78 -2.66 14.59
N GLU A 3 -13.47 -2.42 14.65
CA GLU A 3 -12.90 -1.08 14.87
C GLU A 3 -13.19 -0.14 13.69
N ILE A 4 -13.17 -0.64 12.45
CA ILE A 4 -13.55 0.12 11.25
C ILE A 4 -15.01 0.56 11.39
N ARG A 5 -15.92 -0.37 11.70
CA ARG A 5 -17.36 -0.09 11.86
C ARG A 5 -17.67 0.86 13.01
N LYS A 6 -17.03 0.68 14.18
CA LYS A 6 -17.19 1.56 15.36
C LYS A 6 -16.79 3.02 15.07
N ARG A 7 -15.87 3.24 14.14
CA ARG A 7 -15.43 4.58 13.73
C ARG A 7 -16.27 5.20 12.62
N GLY A 8 -17.37 4.57 12.21
CA GLY A 8 -18.27 5.07 11.17
C GLY A 8 -17.80 4.81 9.75
N PHE A 9 -16.88 3.88 9.57
CA PHE A 9 -16.41 3.43 8.27
C PHE A 9 -17.03 2.08 7.90
N GLU A 10 -16.96 1.75 6.62
CA GLU A 10 -17.32 0.44 6.08
C GLU A 10 -16.20 -0.10 5.19
N THR A 11 -16.12 -1.40 5.08
CA THR A 11 -15.27 -2.16 4.17
C THR A 11 -16.08 -3.31 3.58
N ASP A 12 -15.78 -3.70 2.37
CA ASP A 12 -16.55 -4.69 1.61
C ASP A 12 -16.05 -6.14 1.83
N HIS A 13 -14.79 -6.30 2.24
CA HIS A 13 -14.17 -7.61 2.50
C HIS A 13 -13.37 -7.61 3.80
N GLU A 14 -12.96 -8.81 4.22
CA GLU A 14 -12.01 -8.97 5.33
C GLU A 14 -10.65 -8.37 4.95
N VAL A 15 -10.05 -7.66 5.91
CA VAL A 15 -8.71 -7.08 5.74
C VAL A 15 -7.65 -8.17 5.60
N ILE A 16 -6.59 -7.88 4.85
CA ILE A 16 -5.43 -8.77 4.75
C ILE A 16 -4.59 -8.61 6.02
N VAL A 17 -4.34 -9.71 6.70
CA VAL A 17 -3.39 -9.78 7.81
C VAL A 17 -2.51 -11.00 7.58
N GLY A 18 -1.39 -10.80 6.91
CA GLY A 18 -0.42 -11.85 6.59
C GLY A 18 0.70 -11.92 7.62
N VAL A 19 0.87 -13.10 8.23
CA VAL A 19 1.96 -13.38 9.16
C VAL A 19 3.01 -14.22 8.46
N ASN A 20 4.27 -13.79 8.46
CA ASN A 20 5.40 -14.50 7.84
C ASN A 20 5.06 -14.97 6.40
N GLY A 21 5.14 -16.27 6.13
CA GLY A 21 4.87 -16.88 4.83
C GLY A 21 3.48 -16.57 4.24
N ASN A 22 2.48 -16.30 5.08
CA ASN A 22 1.16 -15.88 4.62
C ASN A 22 1.19 -14.48 3.97
N GLY A 23 2.05 -13.58 4.47
CA GLY A 23 2.28 -12.27 3.86
C GLY A 23 2.94 -12.33 2.49
N ALA A 24 3.51 -13.47 2.11
CA ALA A 24 4.06 -13.71 0.76
C ALA A 24 2.98 -14.02 -0.29
N ASN A 25 1.71 -14.11 0.09
CA ASN A 25 0.58 -14.13 -0.82
C ASN A 25 -0.11 -12.75 -0.77
N PRO A 26 -0.03 -11.94 -1.86
CA PRO A 26 -0.58 -10.58 -1.86
C PRO A 26 -2.09 -10.51 -1.60
N HIS A 27 -2.82 -11.60 -1.82
CA HIS A 27 -4.27 -11.70 -1.62
C HIS A 27 -4.66 -12.60 -0.43
N TYR A 28 -3.73 -12.85 0.49
CA TYR A 28 -4.04 -13.63 1.68
C TYR A 28 -5.05 -12.90 2.57
N SER A 29 -6.15 -13.58 2.89
CA SER A 29 -7.10 -13.11 3.90
C SER A 29 -7.33 -14.20 4.93
N PRO A 30 -7.18 -13.92 6.24
CA PRO A 30 -7.47 -14.90 7.26
C PRO A 30 -8.96 -15.22 7.30
N THR A 31 -9.31 -16.50 7.51
CA THR A 31 -10.68 -16.97 7.72
C THR A 31 -10.80 -17.63 9.09
N PRO A 32 -12.02 -17.87 9.61
CA PRO A 32 -12.20 -18.60 10.87
C PRO A 32 -11.51 -19.98 10.91
N GLU A 33 -11.34 -20.62 9.73
CA GLU A 33 -10.74 -21.95 9.58
C GLU A 33 -9.25 -21.90 9.30
N VAL A 34 -8.77 -20.79 8.68
CA VAL A 34 -7.39 -20.62 8.24
C VAL A 34 -6.86 -19.26 8.69
N TRP A 35 -6.17 -19.25 9.79
CA TRP A 35 -5.54 -18.06 10.35
C TRP A 35 -4.30 -18.43 11.16
N GLU A 36 -3.45 -17.46 11.42
CA GLU A 36 -2.28 -17.63 12.25
C GLU A 36 -2.25 -16.58 13.36
N LYS A 37 -1.93 -17.03 14.59
CA LYS A 37 -1.80 -16.12 15.73
C LYS A 37 -0.49 -15.36 15.61
N ILE A 38 -0.56 -14.04 15.69
CA ILE A 38 0.62 -13.18 15.74
C ILE A 38 1.38 -13.41 17.05
N LYS A 39 2.67 -13.66 16.97
CA LYS A 39 3.58 -13.97 18.11
C LYS A 39 4.81 -13.07 18.05
N LYS A 40 5.57 -13.08 19.10
CA LYS A 40 6.91 -12.46 19.11
C LYS A 40 7.77 -13.06 17.99
N ASP A 41 8.57 -12.20 17.37
CA ASP A 41 9.47 -12.48 16.25
C ASP A 41 8.78 -12.73 14.89
N ASP A 42 7.45 -12.54 14.80
CA ASP A 42 6.74 -12.58 13.53
C ASP A 42 6.91 -11.28 12.74
N PHE A 43 6.97 -11.41 11.41
CA PHE A 43 6.80 -10.31 10.47
C PHE A 43 5.34 -10.26 10.00
N VAL A 44 4.74 -9.08 10.04
CA VAL A 44 3.31 -8.90 9.79
C VAL A 44 3.11 -7.88 8.67
N LEU A 45 2.30 -8.23 7.69
CA LEU A 45 1.76 -7.34 6.67
C LEU A 45 0.27 -7.14 6.95
N ILE A 46 -0.15 -5.88 7.06
CA ILE A 46 -1.55 -5.51 7.22
C ILE A 46 -1.93 -4.60 6.06
N ASP A 47 -2.93 -5.03 5.30
CA ASP A 47 -3.53 -4.25 4.25
C ASP A 47 -5.02 -4.10 4.55
N LEU A 48 -5.46 -2.85 4.61
CA LEU A 48 -6.83 -2.51 4.97
C LEU A 48 -7.35 -1.37 4.11
N TRP A 49 -8.59 -1.54 3.69
CA TRP A 49 -9.33 -0.53 2.95
C TRP A 49 -10.67 -0.25 3.60
N ALA A 50 -11.04 1.00 3.60
CA ALA A 50 -12.29 1.45 4.16
C ALA A 50 -12.75 2.78 3.55
N LYS A 51 -14.04 3.06 3.62
CA LYS A 51 -14.60 4.37 3.26
C LYS A 51 -15.55 4.85 4.34
N PRO A 52 -15.79 6.18 4.47
CA PRO A 52 -16.86 6.69 5.32
C PRO A 52 -18.20 6.11 4.90
N LYS A 53 -19.00 5.66 5.88
CA LYS A 53 -20.36 5.16 5.65
C LYS A 53 -21.32 6.32 5.38
N LYS A 54 -21.19 6.88 4.18
CA LYS A 54 -22.02 7.99 3.67
C LYS A 54 -22.13 7.92 2.17
N ASP A 55 -23.13 8.60 1.61
CA ASP A 55 -23.24 8.76 0.16
C ASP A 55 -21.97 9.40 -0.40
N ASN A 56 -21.51 8.87 -1.53
CA ASN A 56 -20.27 9.29 -2.18
C ASN A 56 -18.99 9.20 -1.34
N GLY A 57 -18.95 8.33 -0.31
CA GLY A 57 -17.73 8.01 0.42
C GLY A 57 -16.66 7.47 -0.52
N VAL A 58 -15.47 8.07 -0.52
CA VAL A 58 -14.30 7.61 -1.28
C VAL A 58 -13.51 6.64 -0.41
N TRP A 59 -13.00 5.58 -1.04
CA TRP A 59 -12.15 4.58 -0.38
C TRP A 59 -10.78 5.16 -0.02
N ALA A 60 -10.23 4.69 1.07
CA ALA A 60 -8.82 4.76 1.39
C ALA A 60 -8.28 3.33 1.49
N ASP A 61 -7.06 3.12 0.99
CA ASP A 61 -6.40 1.82 0.89
C ASP A 61 -4.95 1.95 1.34
N ILE A 62 -4.55 1.15 2.34
CA ILE A 62 -3.24 1.32 2.98
C ILE A 62 -2.67 -0.02 3.39
N THR A 63 -1.42 -0.26 3.02
CA THR A 63 -0.63 -1.39 3.52
C THR A 63 0.56 -0.92 4.33
N TRP A 64 0.70 -1.49 5.53
CA TRP A 64 1.86 -1.33 6.40
C TRP A 64 2.45 -2.67 6.79
N THR A 65 3.76 -2.68 7.08
CA THR A 65 4.46 -3.85 7.60
C THR A 65 5.09 -3.58 8.96
N GLY A 66 5.16 -4.61 9.79
CA GLY A 66 5.75 -4.52 11.11
C GLY A 66 6.42 -5.84 11.53
N TYR A 67 7.32 -5.73 12.48
CA TYR A 67 7.98 -6.86 13.12
C TYR A 67 7.63 -6.90 14.61
N VAL A 68 7.22 -8.04 15.12
CA VAL A 68 6.80 -8.22 16.52
C VAL A 68 8.03 -8.38 17.40
N GLY A 69 8.82 -7.34 17.50
CA GLY A 69 10.04 -7.26 18.30
C GLY A 69 10.39 -5.82 18.65
N THR A 70 11.47 -5.64 19.39
CA THR A 70 12.01 -4.33 19.76
C THR A 70 12.97 -3.76 18.71
N GLU A 71 13.58 -4.66 17.94
CA GLU A 71 14.51 -4.36 16.84
C GLU A 71 14.15 -5.21 15.63
N VAL A 72 14.15 -4.59 14.44
CA VAL A 72 13.80 -5.28 13.19
C VAL A 72 15.04 -5.95 12.61
N PRO A 73 15.02 -7.26 12.31
CA PRO A 73 16.12 -7.93 11.62
C PRO A 73 16.43 -7.35 10.24
N GLU A 74 17.73 -7.25 9.92
CA GLU A 74 18.25 -6.63 8.69
C GLU A 74 17.61 -7.17 7.40
N ARG A 75 17.27 -8.46 7.38
CA ARG A 75 16.64 -9.10 6.21
C ARG A 75 15.31 -8.45 5.81
N TYR A 76 14.51 -7.99 6.78
CA TYR A 76 13.24 -7.32 6.56
C TYR A 76 13.45 -5.87 6.14
N ILE A 77 14.41 -5.18 6.79
CA ILE A 77 14.79 -3.82 6.46
C ILE A 77 15.22 -3.73 5.01
N LYS A 78 16.12 -4.62 4.56
CA LYS A 78 16.64 -4.64 3.20
C LYS A 78 15.51 -4.71 2.14
N ILE A 79 14.56 -5.62 2.31
CA ILE A 79 13.45 -5.78 1.35
C ILE A 79 12.49 -4.60 1.44
N PHE A 80 12.22 -4.10 2.64
CA PHE A 80 11.37 -2.92 2.83
C PHE A 80 11.95 -1.67 2.16
N GLU A 81 13.26 -1.42 2.27
CA GLU A 81 13.92 -0.28 1.62
C GLU A 81 13.73 -0.30 0.10
N ILE A 82 13.87 -1.47 -0.55
CA ILE A 82 13.63 -1.62 -1.99
C ILE A 82 12.19 -1.28 -2.34
N VAL A 83 11.22 -1.82 -1.60
CA VAL A 83 9.79 -1.56 -1.83
C VAL A 83 9.44 -0.08 -1.58
N LYS A 84 9.97 0.51 -0.53
CA LYS A 84 9.83 1.94 -0.23
C LYS A 84 10.38 2.79 -1.37
N ASP A 85 11.60 2.51 -1.84
CA ASP A 85 12.23 3.28 -2.93
C ASP A 85 11.46 3.14 -4.24
N ALA A 86 10.88 1.98 -4.53
CA ALA A 86 9.99 1.75 -5.66
C ALA A 86 8.70 2.60 -5.55
N ARG A 87 8.08 2.65 -4.37
CA ARG A 87 6.93 3.50 -4.08
C ARG A 87 7.26 4.98 -4.29
N GLU A 88 8.41 5.43 -3.75
CA GLU A 88 8.85 6.81 -3.91
C GLU A 88 9.16 7.15 -5.38
N ALA A 89 9.75 6.22 -6.15
CA ALA A 89 10.00 6.43 -7.58
C ALA A 89 8.71 6.67 -8.36
N ALA A 90 7.66 5.89 -8.10
CA ALA A 90 6.34 6.09 -8.69
C ALA A 90 5.73 7.45 -8.31
N LEU A 91 5.73 7.80 -7.02
CA LEU A 91 5.20 9.07 -6.53
C LEU A 91 5.96 10.27 -7.09
N ASN A 92 7.30 10.20 -7.13
CA ASN A 92 8.14 11.27 -7.67
C ASN A 92 7.88 11.48 -9.16
N LEU A 93 7.77 10.41 -9.96
CA LEU A 93 7.43 10.52 -11.39
C LEU A 93 6.13 11.30 -11.59
N VAL A 94 5.07 10.92 -10.87
CA VAL A 94 3.77 11.60 -10.95
C VAL A 94 3.91 13.07 -10.55
N THR A 95 4.54 13.32 -9.40
CA THR A 95 4.69 14.68 -8.85
C THR A 95 5.47 15.60 -9.79
N GLU A 96 6.60 15.13 -10.32
CA GLU A 96 7.44 15.92 -11.22
C GLU A 96 6.77 16.20 -12.56
N ARG A 97 6.10 15.20 -13.15
CA ARG A 97 5.41 15.36 -14.42
C ARG A 97 4.24 16.33 -14.33
N PHE A 98 3.41 16.20 -13.30
CA PHE A 98 2.31 17.13 -13.05
C PHE A 98 2.81 18.56 -12.79
N ALA A 99 3.88 18.72 -12.01
CA ALA A 99 4.48 20.05 -11.80
C ALA A 99 4.98 20.72 -13.09
N LYS A 100 5.37 19.92 -14.10
CA LYS A 100 5.81 20.40 -15.42
C LYS A 100 4.67 20.51 -16.43
N GLY A 101 3.44 20.13 -16.10
CA GLY A 101 2.32 20.05 -17.02
C GLY A 101 2.47 18.94 -18.09
N GLU A 102 3.24 17.92 -17.80
CA GLU A 102 3.48 16.80 -18.71
C GLU A 102 2.40 15.72 -18.55
N ILE A 103 2.14 14.98 -19.63
CA ILE A 103 1.23 13.84 -19.61
C ILE A 103 1.85 12.68 -18.84
N VAL A 104 1.04 12.06 -17.95
CA VAL A 104 1.37 10.82 -17.24
C VAL A 104 0.35 9.75 -17.61
N ARG A 105 0.83 8.54 -17.94
CA ARG A 105 -0.03 7.37 -18.17
C ARG A 105 0.21 6.31 -17.08
N GLY A 106 -0.80 5.50 -16.82
CA GLY A 106 -0.72 4.47 -15.78
C GLY A 106 0.46 3.52 -15.94
N TRP A 107 0.74 3.07 -17.18
CA TRP A 107 1.87 2.18 -17.44
C TRP A 107 3.24 2.80 -17.12
N GLU A 108 3.38 4.14 -17.22
CA GLU A 108 4.65 4.82 -16.94
C GLU A 108 4.95 4.82 -15.43
N VAL A 109 3.91 4.93 -14.61
CA VAL A 109 4.01 4.88 -13.14
C VAL A 109 4.43 3.49 -12.68
N ASP A 110 3.80 2.43 -13.22
CA ASP A 110 4.20 1.05 -12.94
C ASP A 110 5.63 0.77 -13.41
N ALA A 111 6.00 1.20 -14.62
CA ALA A 111 7.34 0.98 -15.15
C ALA A 111 8.43 1.62 -14.29
N ALA A 112 8.20 2.84 -13.77
CA ALA A 112 9.15 3.50 -12.89
C ALA A 112 9.30 2.77 -11.55
N CYS A 113 8.18 2.34 -10.98
CA CYS A 113 8.13 1.57 -9.75
C CYS A 113 8.85 0.22 -9.91
N ARG A 114 8.42 -0.56 -10.91
CA ARG A 114 8.91 -1.91 -11.19
C ARG A 114 10.40 -1.94 -11.48
N LYS A 115 10.91 -0.95 -12.21
CA LYS A 115 12.33 -0.83 -12.51
C LYS A 115 13.22 -0.84 -11.26
N VAL A 116 12.82 -0.19 -10.18
CA VAL A 116 13.59 -0.17 -8.92
C VAL A 116 13.71 -1.59 -8.33
N ILE A 117 12.61 -2.35 -8.35
CA ILE A 117 12.58 -3.72 -7.84
C ILE A 117 13.37 -4.66 -8.75
N GLU A 118 13.28 -4.50 -10.06
CA GLU A 118 14.06 -5.26 -11.06
C GLU A 118 15.55 -5.00 -10.94
N ASP A 119 15.96 -3.74 -10.84
CA ASP A 119 17.38 -3.35 -10.70
C ASP A 119 17.98 -3.89 -9.39
N ALA A 120 17.15 -4.08 -8.34
CA ALA A 120 17.55 -4.72 -7.10
C ALA A 120 17.61 -6.26 -7.17
N GLY A 121 17.21 -6.87 -8.30
CA GLY A 121 17.21 -8.31 -8.54
C GLY A 121 15.99 -9.06 -8.00
N TYR A 122 14.88 -8.35 -7.71
CA TYR A 122 13.64 -8.92 -7.16
C TYR A 122 12.43 -8.83 -8.11
N GLY A 123 12.64 -8.55 -9.40
CA GLY A 123 11.57 -8.35 -10.37
C GLY A 123 10.56 -9.51 -10.44
N GLU A 124 11.03 -10.77 -10.36
CA GLU A 124 10.17 -11.95 -10.39
C GLU A 124 9.24 -12.09 -9.15
N PHE A 125 9.54 -11.37 -8.06
CA PHE A 125 8.77 -11.39 -6.82
C PHE A 125 7.76 -10.24 -6.72
N PHE A 126 7.69 -9.35 -7.72
CA PHE A 126 6.67 -8.31 -7.81
C PHE A 126 5.58 -8.75 -8.81
N VAL A 127 4.55 -9.40 -8.31
CA VAL A 127 3.61 -10.24 -9.06
C VAL A 127 2.26 -9.61 -9.33
N HIS A 128 2.11 -8.31 -9.15
CA HIS A 128 0.90 -7.54 -9.46
C HIS A 128 1.26 -6.14 -9.98
N ARG A 129 0.29 -5.39 -10.48
CA ARG A 129 0.45 -3.99 -10.89
C ARG A 129 0.84 -3.10 -9.70
N THR A 130 1.40 -1.93 -9.99
CA THR A 130 1.80 -0.96 -8.95
C THR A 130 0.63 -0.32 -8.22
N GLY A 131 -0.57 -0.30 -8.81
CA GLY A 131 -1.73 0.25 -8.14
C GLY A 131 -2.94 0.40 -9.04
N HIS A 132 -4.04 0.86 -8.46
CA HIS A 132 -5.33 0.96 -9.12
C HIS A 132 -6.01 2.31 -8.86
N SER A 133 -6.93 2.69 -9.75
CA SER A 133 -7.81 3.84 -9.53
C SER A 133 -8.69 3.61 -8.31
N ILE A 134 -8.81 4.63 -7.46
CA ILE A 134 -9.66 4.65 -6.27
C ILE A 134 -10.73 5.73 -6.45
N THR A 135 -11.99 5.39 -6.15
CA THR A 135 -13.13 6.31 -6.19
C THR A 135 -14.13 5.97 -5.08
N THR A 136 -15.41 6.13 -5.32
CA THR A 136 -16.49 5.52 -4.51
C THR A 136 -16.55 3.99 -4.66
N THR A 137 -15.81 3.45 -5.63
CA THR A 137 -15.51 2.03 -5.83
C THR A 137 -14.03 1.81 -5.54
N LEU A 138 -13.67 0.77 -4.80
CA LEU A 138 -12.29 0.49 -4.40
C LEU A 138 -11.37 0.35 -5.63
N HIS A 139 -11.73 -0.50 -6.58
CA HIS A 139 -11.11 -0.57 -7.89
C HIS A 139 -11.94 0.25 -8.88
N GLY A 140 -11.63 1.54 -8.98
CA GLY A 140 -12.34 2.49 -9.84
C GLY A 140 -12.11 2.24 -11.34
N THR A 141 -12.86 2.96 -12.17
CA THR A 141 -12.77 2.85 -13.65
C THR A 141 -11.71 3.76 -14.27
N GLY A 142 -11.03 4.58 -13.47
CA GLY A 142 -9.92 5.43 -13.91
C GLY A 142 -8.68 4.65 -14.34
N PRO A 143 -7.61 5.32 -14.79
CA PRO A 143 -6.35 4.68 -15.10
C PRO A 143 -5.79 3.91 -13.90
N HIS A 144 -5.28 2.71 -14.16
CA HIS A 144 -4.51 1.94 -13.19
C HIS A 144 -3.01 2.17 -13.42
N ASN A 145 -2.21 2.10 -12.39
CA ASN A 145 -0.75 2.09 -12.47
C ASN A 145 -0.31 0.67 -12.83
N ASP A 146 -0.40 0.33 -14.12
CA ASP A 146 -0.29 -1.05 -14.61
C ASP A 146 0.49 -1.13 -15.93
N ASN A 147 1.58 -1.88 -15.92
CA ASN A 147 2.34 -2.35 -17.08
C ASN A 147 2.66 -3.85 -16.95
N PHE A 148 1.97 -4.54 -16.07
CA PHE A 148 2.17 -5.95 -15.74
C PHE A 148 1.00 -6.82 -16.21
N GLU A 149 -0.20 -6.58 -15.67
CA GLU A 149 -1.41 -7.31 -16.06
C GLU A 149 -1.94 -6.76 -17.38
N THR A 150 -1.93 -5.43 -17.51
CA THR A 150 -2.36 -4.70 -18.71
C THR A 150 -1.50 -3.45 -18.87
N LYS A 151 -1.02 -3.17 -20.07
CA LYS A 151 -0.36 -1.89 -20.35
C LYS A 151 -1.39 -0.77 -20.38
N ASP A 152 -1.62 -0.08 -19.25
CA ASP A 152 -2.61 0.98 -19.17
C ASP A 152 -2.12 2.28 -19.82
N MET A 153 -2.56 2.49 -21.06
CA MET A 153 -2.22 3.66 -21.88
C MET A 153 -3.05 4.92 -21.56
N ARG A 154 -4.04 4.81 -20.64
CA ARG A 154 -4.90 5.93 -20.28
C ARG A 154 -4.12 7.00 -19.54
N ILE A 155 -4.49 8.24 -19.77
CA ILE A 155 -3.88 9.42 -19.14
C ILE A 155 -4.47 9.58 -17.74
N ILE A 156 -3.60 9.77 -16.75
CA ILE A 156 -4.00 10.19 -15.40
C ILE A 156 -4.38 11.67 -15.47
N LEU A 157 -5.62 11.98 -15.09
CA LEU A 157 -6.18 13.33 -15.17
C LEU A 157 -6.24 13.98 -13.79
N PRO A 158 -6.22 15.33 -13.72
CA PRO A 158 -6.65 16.05 -12.52
C PRO A 158 -8.05 15.61 -12.06
N GLY A 159 -8.26 15.56 -10.74
CA GLY A 159 -9.51 15.08 -10.15
C GLY A 159 -9.57 13.56 -9.96
N THR A 160 -8.48 12.83 -10.19
CA THR A 160 -8.42 11.37 -9.99
C THR A 160 -7.63 11.00 -8.73
N SER A 161 -7.94 9.83 -8.17
CA SER A 161 -7.15 9.19 -7.11
C SER A 161 -6.82 7.74 -7.46
N PHE A 162 -5.72 7.26 -6.92
CA PHE A 162 -5.20 5.90 -7.15
C PHE A 162 -4.24 5.48 -6.04
N SER A 163 -4.03 4.16 -5.88
CA SER A 163 -3.00 3.61 -5.01
C SER A 163 -1.63 3.55 -5.68
N ILE A 164 -0.58 3.56 -4.86
CA ILE A 164 0.80 3.16 -5.20
C ILE A 164 1.23 2.16 -4.14
N GLU A 165 1.32 0.88 -4.51
CA GLU A 165 1.40 -0.25 -3.59
C GLU A 165 2.41 -1.34 -4.01
N PRO A 166 3.65 -1.00 -4.37
CA PRO A 166 4.63 -2.02 -4.74
C PRO A 166 4.84 -3.04 -3.63
N GLY A 167 5.17 -4.28 -4.04
CA GLY A 167 5.48 -5.36 -3.11
C GLY A 167 6.51 -6.34 -3.63
N ILE A 168 7.20 -7.01 -2.69
CA ILE A 168 8.10 -8.15 -2.94
C ILE A 168 7.61 -9.30 -2.08
N TYR A 169 7.30 -10.43 -2.72
CA TYR A 169 6.68 -11.59 -2.09
C TYR A 169 7.57 -12.83 -2.19
N LEU A 170 8.32 -13.12 -1.12
CA LEU A 170 9.24 -14.25 -1.05
C LEU A 170 8.48 -15.50 -0.58
N LYS A 171 7.96 -16.26 -1.55
CA LYS A 171 7.06 -17.38 -1.31
C LYS A 171 7.59 -18.35 -0.24
N GLY A 172 6.78 -18.61 0.78
CA GLY A 172 7.11 -19.48 1.91
C GLY A 172 7.97 -18.83 2.99
N ASP A 173 8.33 -17.55 2.83
CA ASP A 173 9.15 -16.81 3.77
C ASP A 173 8.41 -15.58 4.33
N PHE A 174 8.32 -14.48 3.58
CA PHE A 174 7.54 -13.29 3.94
C PHE A 174 7.26 -12.43 2.71
N GLY A 175 6.32 -11.51 2.86
CA GLY A 175 6.04 -10.47 1.86
C GLY A 175 6.12 -9.08 2.47
N VAL A 176 6.56 -8.12 1.66
CA VAL A 176 6.54 -6.70 1.98
C VAL A 176 5.70 -6.00 0.94
N ARG A 177 4.71 -5.21 1.35
CA ARG A 177 4.03 -4.19 0.55
C ARG A 177 4.03 -2.90 1.34
N SER A 178 4.19 -1.78 0.67
CA SER A 178 4.04 -0.46 1.25
C SER A 178 3.18 0.38 0.34
N GLU A 179 2.06 0.84 0.87
CA GLU A 179 1.01 1.47 0.10
C GLU A 179 0.66 2.85 0.59
N ILE A 180 0.36 3.70 -0.36
CA ILE A 180 -0.20 5.04 -0.18
C ILE A 180 -1.27 5.30 -1.22
N ASP A 181 -2.24 6.15 -0.86
CA ASP A 181 -3.15 6.76 -1.82
C ASP A 181 -2.61 8.10 -2.30
N VAL A 182 -2.90 8.42 -3.56
CA VAL A 182 -2.55 9.68 -4.20
C VAL A 182 -3.79 10.32 -4.81
N TYR A 183 -3.96 11.61 -4.61
CA TYR A 183 -4.99 12.42 -5.27
C TYR A 183 -4.35 13.53 -6.10
N ILE A 184 -4.82 13.69 -7.32
CA ILE A 184 -4.43 14.79 -8.21
C ILE A 184 -5.48 15.87 -8.13
N HIS A 185 -5.15 17.03 -7.55
CA HIS A 185 -6.04 18.16 -7.46
C HIS A 185 -6.38 18.73 -8.85
N PRO A 186 -7.50 19.46 -8.99
CA PRO A 186 -7.88 20.10 -10.27
C PRO A 186 -6.83 21.06 -10.83
N ASP A 187 -5.99 21.65 -9.99
CA ASP A 187 -4.86 22.50 -10.36
C ASP A 187 -3.57 21.75 -10.70
N GLY A 188 -3.59 20.42 -10.65
CA GLY A 188 -2.45 19.56 -10.92
C GLY A 188 -1.56 19.32 -9.71
N LYS A 189 -1.87 19.86 -8.52
CA LYS A 189 -1.13 19.51 -7.29
C LYS A 189 -1.33 18.05 -6.97
N VAL A 190 -0.22 17.35 -6.72
CA VAL A 190 -0.22 15.95 -6.27
C VAL A 190 -0.21 15.92 -4.74
N GLU A 191 -1.16 15.22 -4.15
CA GLU A 191 -1.27 15.04 -2.70
C GLU A 191 -1.29 13.55 -2.36
N GLN A 192 -0.42 13.15 -1.43
CA GLN A 192 -0.52 11.84 -0.84
C GLN A 192 -1.60 11.87 0.25
N THR A 193 -2.54 10.97 0.18
CA THR A 193 -3.69 10.83 1.10
C THR A 193 -3.62 9.50 1.85
N GLY A 194 -4.66 9.17 2.62
CA GLY A 194 -4.73 7.89 3.33
C GLY A 194 -3.90 7.80 4.61
N GLY A 195 -3.30 8.89 5.08
CA GLY A 195 -2.51 8.93 6.31
C GLY A 195 -0.99 9.01 6.07
N PRO A 196 -0.17 8.84 7.10
CA PRO A 196 1.27 8.97 6.97
C PRO A 196 1.87 7.82 6.16
N ARG A 197 2.90 8.12 5.37
CA ARG A 197 3.71 7.11 4.69
C ARG A 197 4.54 6.32 5.69
N GLN A 198 4.68 5.05 5.44
CA GLN A 198 5.64 4.23 6.18
C GLN A 198 7.05 4.44 5.61
N PHE A 199 8.00 4.83 6.46
CA PHE A 199 9.41 5.05 6.09
C PHE A 199 10.36 3.98 6.61
N GLU A 200 9.91 3.17 7.56
CA GLU A 200 10.65 2.06 8.16
C GLU A 200 9.69 0.94 8.58
N VAL A 201 10.18 -0.27 8.70
CA VAL A 201 9.41 -1.37 9.29
C VAL A 201 9.13 -1.06 10.76
N VAL A 202 7.87 -1.15 11.18
CA VAL A 202 7.49 -0.86 12.56
C VAL A 202 8.00 -1.95 13.51
N ALA A 203 8.90 -1.59 14.43
CA ALA A 203 9.25 -2.45 15.56
C ALA A 203 8.13 -2.41 16.61
N ILE A 204 7.16 -3.32 16.52
CA ILE A 204 5.87 -3.24 17.23
C ILE A 204 6.04 -3.19 18.75
N LEU A 205 7.03 -3.92 19.29
CA LEU A 205 7.30 -3.95 20.73
C LEU A 205 8.33 -2.91 21.20
N HIS A 206 8.78 -2.00 20.31
CA HIS A 206 9.64 -0.92 20.73
C HIS A 206 8.90 0.06 21.66
N PRO A 207 9.49 0.51 22.79
CA PRO A 207 8.79 1.33 23.79
C PRO A 207 8.15 2.62 23.24
N SER A 208 8.72 3.24 22.20
CA SER A 208 8.14 4.43 21.56
C SER A 208 6.83 4.11 20.84
N ASN A 209 6.67 2.91 20.30
CA ASN A 209 5.50 2.49 19.52
C ASN A 209 4.37 1.99 20.40
N LEU A 210 4.67 1.44 21.59
CA LEU A 210 3.66 1.02 22.56
C LEU A 210 2.81 2.18 23.13
N LYS A 211 3.26 3.43 22.95
CA LYS A 211 2.51 4.63 23.35
C LYS A 211 1.47 5.08 22.31
N LEU A 212 1.48 4.52 21.11
CA LEU A 212 0.53 4.85 20.03
C LEU A 212 -0.88 4.26 20.23
N THR A 213 -1.10 3.50 21.31
CA THR A 213 -2.42 2.90 21.63
C THR A 213 -3.48 3.89 22.11
N THR A 214 -3.14 5.17 22.26
CA THR A 214 -4.09 6.25 22.56
C THR A 214 -4.23 7.19 21.36
N VAL A 215 -4.80 6.71 20.25
CA VAL A 215 -5.27 7.60 19.19
C VAL A 215 -6.48 8.36 19.73
N PRO A 216 -6.50 9.71 19.77
CA PRO A 216 -7.68 10.45 20.16
C PRO A 216 -8.86 10.10 19.25
N ALA A 217 -10.03 9.88 19.83
CA ALA A 217 -11.27 9.60 19.11
C ALA A 217 -11.87 10.87 18.44
N SER A 218 -11.03 11.70 17.83
CA SER A 218 -11.46 12.94 17.17
C SER A 218 -10.88 13.01 15.75
N PHE A 219 -11.69 12.58 14.81
CA PHE A 219 -11.68 13.02 13.42
C PHE A 219 -13.00 13.66 13.07
#